data_6af1b71c8eaf58e30b218131b36d95c5
#
_entry.id   6af1b71c8eaf58e30b218131b36d95c5
#
_cell.length_a   1.000
_cell.length_b   1.000
_cell.length_c   1.000
_cell.angle_alpha   90.00
_cell.angle_beta   90.00
_cell.angle_gamma   90.00
#
_symmetry.space_group_name_H-M   'P 1'
#
loop_
_entity.id
_entity.type
_entity.pdbx_description
1 polymer ?
#
loop_
_entity_poly.entity_id
_entity_poly.type
_entity_poly.pdbx_seq_one_letter_code
_entity_poly.pdbx_strand_id
1 'polypeptide(L)'
;MKALSKTLIGLAVAAALSGQAMADASQLGKTLTPMGAEVAGNADGSIPAWTGGIKSPGAGYKAGGHYPDPYAADKPTLTITGANADQYKNRLSAGQLAMLKKYPSWKLNVYPTRRSASFPQAHYNETIANASKAKLAPGGNGVLNTDGGVPFAIPENGLEAIWNHLLRYRGDTYATQWSQAAVTRDGSYTPVRFEYEYDFGYGNLSKSKAERAGGGEMKIFNFLQEVTAPARLAGQILLVHEFVDQVSTPRRAWTY
;
A
#
# COMPACT_ATOMS: atom_id res chain seq x y z
N MET A 1 32.87 -55.15 40.87
CA MET A 1 32.68 -53.68 40.85
C MET A 1 32.72 -53.24 39.37
N LYS A 2 31.58 -52.99 38.77
CA LYS A 2 31.47 -52.58 37.35
C LYS A 2 31.17 -51.09 37.32
N ALA A 3 32.06 -50.31 36.70
CA ALA A 3 31.89 -48.87 36.49
C ALA A 3 30.94 -48.62 35.35
N LEU A 4 29.83 -47.89 35.59
CA LEU A 4 28.95 -47.42 34.54
C LEU A 4 29.52 -46.13 33.92
N SER A 5 29.86 -46.21 32.65
CA SER A 5 30.17 -45.06 31.83
C SER A 5 28.88 -44.34 31.45
N LYS A 6 28.72 -43.10 31.89
CA LYS A 6 27.65 -42.21 31.48
C LYS A 6 28.09 -41.43 30.24
N THR A 7 27.64 -41.86 29.08
CA THR A 7 27.80 -41.11 27.83
C THR A 7 26.79 -39.99 27.82
N LEU A 8 27.23 -38.76 28.00
CA LEU A 8 26.43 -37.54 27.75
C LEU A 8 26.32 -37.35 26.24
N ILE A 9 25.12 -37.59 25.70
CA ILE A 9 24.76 -37.15 24.35
C ILE A 9 24.40 -35.67 24.46
N GLY A 10 25.34 -34.82 24.10
CA GLY A 10 25.05 -33.38 23.91
C GLY A 10 24.20 -33.16 22.68
N LEU A 11 22.91 -32.88 22.85
CA LEU A 11 22.01 -32.43 21.79
C LEU A 11 22.38 -30.98 21.47
N ALA A 12 23.22 -30.78 20.45
CA ALA A 12 23.44 -29.43 19.88
C ALA A 12 22.19 -29.03 19.13
N VAL A 13 21.31 -28.29 19.78
CA VAL A 13 20.24 -27.51 19.11
C VAL A 13 20.96 -26.38 18.39
N ALA A 14 21.27 -26.57 17.12
CA ALA A 14 21.62 -25.49 16.22
C ALA A 14 20.35 -24.64 16.03
N ALA A 15 20.20 -23.63 16.86
CA ALA A 15 19.27 -22.54 16.61
C ALA A 15 19.77 -21.86 15.32
N ALA A 16 19.16 -22.19 14.20
CA ALA A 16 19.25 -21.39 12.99
C ALA A 16 18.58 -20.05 13.31
N LEU A 17 19.33 -19.16 13.92
CA LEU A 17 19.05 -17.73 13.86
C LEU A 17 19.18 -17.36 12.38
N SER A 18 18.08 -17.42 11.65
CA SER A 18 17.93 -16.66 10.43
C SER A 18 18.05 -15.19 10.85
N GLY A 19 19.30 -14.72 10.91
CA GLY A 19 19.58 -13.31 10.98
C GLY A 19 18.92 -12.70 9.76
N GLN A 20 17.79 -12.04 9.96
CA GLN A 20 17.29 -11.12 8.97
C GLN A 20 18.40 -10.10 8.80
N ALA A 21 19.14 -10.21 7.72
CA ALA A 21 20.09 -9.18 7.33
C ALA A 21 19.25 -7.89 7.26
N MET A 22 19.53 -6.93 8.14
CA MET A 22 18.93 -5.61 8.09
C MET A 22 19.09 -5.14 6.66
N ALA A 23 17.96 -4.87 5.98
CA ALA A 23 18.00 -4.46 4.59
C ALA A 23 18.81 -3.16 4.50
N ASP A 24 19.90 -3.17 3.74
CA ASP A 24 20.81 -2.05 3.60
C ASP A 24 20.28 -1.10 2.52
N ALA A 25 20.13 0.18 2.86
CA ALA A 25 19.71 1.22 1.94
C ALA A 25 20.61 1.33 0.69
N SER A 26 21.88 0.92 0.78
CA SER A 26 22.80 0.84 -0.38
C SER A 26 22.38 -0.16 -1.45
N GLN A 27 21.45 -1.05 -1.12
CA GLN A 27 20.91 -2.09 -2.01
C GLN A 27 19.67 -1.61 -2.79
N LEU A 28 19.11 -0.43 -2.48
CA LEU A 28 17.99 0.13 -3.22
C LEU A 28 18.34 0.35 -4.69
N GLY A 29 17.48 -0.14 -5.58
CA GLY A 29 17.72 -0.14 -7.02
C GLY A 29 18.70 -1.20 -7.53
N LYS A 30 19.15 -2.13 -6.67
CA LYS A 30 20.06 -3.26 -7.00
C LYS A 30 19.39 -4.60 -6.64
N THR A 31 19.71 -5.17 -5.48
CA THR A 31 19.05 -6.37 -4.96
C THR A 31 17.68 -6.06 -4.35
N LEU A 32 17.47 -4.83 -3.90
CA LEU A 32 16.17 -4.29 -3.53
C LEU A 32 15.63 -3.40 -4.64
N THR A 33 14.31 -3.43 -4.85
CA THR A 33 13.65 -2.44 -5.69
C THR A 33 13.86 -1.04 -5.10
N PRO A 34 13.67 0.04 -5.86
CA PRO A 34 13.73 1.40 -5.29
C PRO A 34 12.76 1.62 -4.12
N MET A 35 11.75 0.78 -3.98
CA MET A 35 10.72 0.82 -2.93
C MET A 35 11.02 -0.10 -1.74
N GLY A 36 12.21 -0.73 -1.69
CA GLY A 36 12.67 -1.56 -0.58
C GLY A 36 12.26 -3.03 -0.61
N ALA A 37 11.51 -3.49 -1.61
CA ALA A 37 11.18 -4.91 -1.74
C ALA A 37 12.33 -5.67 -2.42
N GLU A 38 12.50 -6.96 -2.13
CA GLU A 38 13.45 -7.82 -2.84
C GLU A 38 13.15 -7.87 -4.34
N VAL A 39 14.19 -7.74 -5.18
CA VAL A 39 14.06 -7.88 -6.64
C VAL A 39 13.84 -9.34 -7.02
N ALA A 40 14.58 -10.26 -6.37
CA ALA A 40 14.48 -11.69 -6.64
C ALA A 40 13.08 -12.25 -6.35
N GLY A 41 12.72 -13.34 -7.02
CA GLY A 41 11.56 -14.15 -6.68
C GLY A 41 11.83 -14.99 -5.42
N ASN A 42 10.77 -15.56 -4.85
CA ASN A 42 10.93 -16.49 -3.72
C ASN A 42 11.37 -17.88 -4.17
N ALA A 43 11.85 -18.70 -3.19
CA ALA A 43 12.46 -19.99 -3.46
C ALA A 43 11.52 -21.02 -4.10
N ASP A 44 10.22 -20.97 -3.80
CA ASP A 44 9.21 -21.90 -4.35
C ASP A 44 8.61 -21.45 -5.69
N GLY A 45 9.04 -20.29 -6.22
CA GLY A 45 8.57 -19.74 -7.48
C GLY A 45 7.14 -19.18 -7.46
N SER A 46 6.49 -19.13 -6.32
CA SER A 46 5.12 -18.57 -6.19
C SER A 46 5.08 -17.05 -6.33
N ILE A 47 6.20 -16.38 -6.06
CA ILE A 47 6.41 -14.94 -6.27
C ILE A 47 7.54 -14.77 -7.28
N PRO A 48 7.30 -14.26 -8.50
CA PRO A 48 8.33 -14.07 -9.51
C PRO A 48 9.27 -12.92 -9.17
N ALA A 49 10.44 -12.86 -9.83
CA ALA A 49 11.31 -11.70 -9.75
C ALA A 49 10.59 -10.43 -10.27
N TRP A 50 10.89 -9.28 -9.67
CA TRP A 50 10.40 -8.01 -10.17
C TRP A 50 11.22 -7.54 -11.37
N THR A 51 10.56 -7.28 -12.49
CA THR A 51 11.17 -6.89 -13.77
C THR A 51 10.90 -5.43 -14.16
N GLY A 52 10.50 -4.60 -13.18
CA GLY A 52 10.19 -3.18 -13.39
C GLY A 52 8.69 -2.86 -13.45
N GLY A 53 7.84 -3.87 -13.38
CA GLY A 53 6.39 -3.68 -13.40
C GLY A 53 5.82 -3.23 -14.75
N ILE A 54 4.57 -2.79 -14.76
CA ILE A 54 3.87 -2.27 -15.94
C ILE A 54 4.18 -0.77 -16.07
N LYS A 55 4.71 -0.34 -17.21
CA LYS A 55 5.13 1.06 -17.47
C LYS A 55 4.20 1.81 -18.42
N SER A 56 3.21 1.12 -18.99
CA SER A 56 2.24 1.73 -19.92
C SER A 56 0.84 1.21 -19.64
N PRO A 57 -0.20 1.97 -19.94
CA PRO A 57 -1.59 1.57 -19.67
C PRO A 57 -2.09 0.40 -20.54
N GLY A 58 -1.27 -0.12 -21.45
CA GLY A 58 -1.63 -1.22 -22.33
C GLY A 58 -2.38 -0.81 -23.60
N ALA A 59 -2.51 -1.76 -24.52
CA ALA A 59 -3.23 -1.55 -25.79
C ALA A 59 -4.73 -1.31 -25.51
N GLY A 60 -5.32 -0.36 -26.23
CA GLY A 60 -6.75 -0.01 -26.08
C GLY A 60 -7.06 1.05 -25.04
N TYR A 61 -6.09 1.50 -24.24
CA TYR A 61 -6.30 2.64 -23.33
C TYR A 61 -6.53 3.93 -24.11
N LYS A 62 -7.51 4.71 -23.68
CA LYS A 62 -7.77 6.07 -24.16
C LYS A 62 -7.68 7.03 -22.96
N ALA A 63 -7.01 8.15 -23.14
CA ALA A 63 -6.92 9.17 -22.09
C ALA A 63 -8.31 9.57 -21.56
N GLY A 64 -8.47 9.63 -20.25
CA GLY A 64 -9.75 9.86 -19.58
C GLY A 64 -10.69 8.65 -19.49
N GLY A 65 -10.32 7.50 -20.10
CA GLY A 65 -11.08 6.26 -20.03
C GLY A 65 -10.61 5.33 -18.90
N HIS A 66 -11.30 4.20 -18.77
CA HIS A 66 -10.89 3.14 -17.83
C HIS A 66 -9.64 2.42 -18.33
N TYR A 67 -8.77 2.03 -17.42
CA TYR A 67 -7.62 1.20 -17.73
C TYR A 67 -8.09 -0.21 -18.11
N PRO A 68 -7.61 -0.78 -19.23
CA PRO A 68 -7.87 -2.18 -19.56
C PRO A 68 -7.17 -3.08 -18.54
N ASP A 69 -7.80 -4.23 -18.24
CA ASP A 69 -7.15 -5.26 -17.41
C ASP A 69 -5.99 -5.89 -18.20
N PRO A 70 -4.73 -5.72 -17.76
CA PRO A 70 -3.58 -6.29 -18.46
C PRO A 70 -3.51 -7.80 -18.38
N TYR A 71 -4.31 -8.42 -17.52
CA TYR A 71 -4.34 -9.86 -17.24
C TYR A 71 -5.70 -10.49 -17.53
N ALA A 72 -6.53 -9.87 -18.37
CA ALA A 72 -7.87 -10.36 -18.72
C ALA A 72 -7.90 -11.81 -19.24
N ALA A 73 -6.77 -12.28 -19.81
CA ALA A 73 -6.64 -13.66 -20.29
C ALA A 73 -6.28 -14.67 -19.17
N ASP A 74 -5.88 -14.21 -17.99
CA ASP A 74 -5.52 -15.08 -16.87
C ASP A 74 -6.75 -15.86 -16.39
N LYS A 75 -6.52 -17.13 -16.04
CA LYS A 75 -7.52 -17.98 -15.40
C LYS A 75 -7.06 -18.34 -13.99
N PRO A 76 -7.99 -18.57 -13.07
CA PRO A 76 -7.64 -19.06 -11.75
C PRO A 76 -6.84 -20.36 -11.84
N THR A 77 -5.74 -20.45 -11.12
CA THR A 77 -4.97 -21.69 -10.91
C THR A 77 -5.63 -22.58 -9.86
N LEU A 78 -6.44 -21.98 -8.99
CA LEU A 78 -7.17 -22.65 -7.92
C LEU A 78 -8.42 -21.83 -7.59
N THR A 79 -9.53 -22.53 -7.30
CA THR A 79 -10.72 -21.92 -6.70
C THR A 79 -10.99 -22.57 -5.35
N ILE A 80 -11.04 -21.78 -4.29
CA ILE A 80 -11.35 -22.20 -2.93
C ILE A 80 -12.82 -21.88 -2.64
N THR A 81 -13.56 -22.87 -2.20
CA THR A 81 -14.98 -22.79 -1.83
C THR A 81 -15.18 -23.36 -0.42
N GLY A 82 -16.39 -23.28 0.13
CA GLY A 82 -16.70 -23.91 1.41
C GLY A 82 -16.42 -25.42 1.45
N ALA A 83 -16.51 -26.10 0.30
CA ALA A 83 -16.30 -27.55 0.21
C ALA A 83 -14.82 -27.98 0.36
N ASN A 84 -13.88 -27.14 -0.05
CA ASN A 84 -12.43 -27.45 0.01
C ASN A 84 -11.62 -26.52 0.92
N ALA A 85 -12.26 -25.59 1.60
CA ALA A 85 -11.59 -24.55 2.42
C ALA A 85 -10.69 -25.15 3.51
N ASP A 86 -11.07 -26.27 4.13
CA ASP A 86 -10.29 -26.90 5.20
C ASP A 86 -8.93 -27.42 4.71
N GLN A 87 -8.79 -27.74 3.42
CA GLN A 87 -7.51 -28.15 2.82
C GLN A 87 -6.51 -26.96 2.76
N TYR A 88 -7.02 -25.73 2.78
CA TYR A 88 -6.23 -24.51 2.64
C TYR A 88 -6.23 -23.64 3.91
N LYS A 89 -6.72 -24.17 5.05
CA LYS A 89 -6.88 -23.40 6.30
C LYS A 89 -5.61 -22.71 6.77
N ASN A 90 -4.43 -23.27 6.49
CA ASN A 90 -3.14 -22.68 6.87
C ASN A 90 -2.73 -21.50 5.98
N ARG A 91 -3.46 -21.26 4.88
CA ARG A 91 -3.26 -20.15 3.94
C ARG A 91 -4.43 -19.14 3.96
N LEU A 92 -5.41 -19.36 4.81
CA LEU A 92 -6.60 -18.53 4.96
C LEU A 92 -6.60 -17.84 6.32
N SER A 93 -7.07 -16.61 6.36
CA SER A 93 -7.40 -15.99 7.64
C SER A 93 -8.64 -16.65 8.25
N ALA A 94 -8.80 -16.53 9.57
CA ALA A 94 -9.99 -17.03 10.27
C ALA A 94 -11.30 -16.45 9.68
N GLY A 95 -11.28 -15.16 9.30
CA GLY A 95 -12.41 -14.49 8.66
C GLY A 95 -12.74 -15.06 7.27
N GLN A 96 -11.74 -15.29 6.43
CA GLN A 96 -11.92 -15.91 5.11
C GLN A 96 -12.50 -17.32 5.24
N LEU A 97 -11.98 -18.12 6.17
CA LEU A 97 -12.50 -19.47 6.42
C LEU A 97 -13.96 -19.44 6.88
N ALA A 98 -14.30 -18.53 7.80
CA ALA A 98 -15.66 -18.34 8.27
C ALA A 98 -16.61 -17.91 7.13
N MET A 99 -16.18 -16.99 6.26
CA MET A 99 -16.96 -16.55 5.09
C MET A 99 -17.23 -17.70 4.12
N LEU A 100 -16.20 -18.49 3.77
CA LEU A 100 -16.33 -19.64 2.89
C LEU A 100 -17.32 -20.68 3.43
N LYS A 101 -17.30 -20.92 4.75
CA LYS A 101 -18.22 -21.87 5.40
C LYS A 101 -19.64 -21.33 5.52
N LYS A 102 -19.80 -20.04 5.75
CA LYS A 102 -21.12 -19.42 5.98
C LYS A 102 -21.89 -19.15 4.69
N TYR A 103 -21.20 -18.79 3.61
CA TYR A 103 -21.82 -18.37 2.36
C TYR A 103 -21.44 -19.31 1.20
N PRO A 104 -22.32 -20.26 0.82
CA PRO A 104 -22.02 -21.29 -0.20
C PRO A 104 -21.69 -20.72 -1.58
N SER A 105 -22.19 -19.53 -1.92
CA SER A 105 -21.90 -18.85 -3.19
C SER A 105 -20.58 -18.10 -3.19
N TRP A 106 -19.96 -17.89 -2.01
CA TRP A 106 -18.70 -17.15 -1.90
C TRP A 106 -17.53 -18.08 -2.21
N LYS A 107 -16.56 -17.56 -2.96
CA LYS A 107 -15.38 -18.30 -3.38
C LYS A 107 -14.18 -17.38 -3.48
N LEU A 108 -12.97 -17.93 -3.37
CA LEU A 108 -11.70 -17.27 -3.63
C LEU A 108 -11.09 -17.87 -4.89
N ASN A 109 -10.93 -17.07 -5.93
CA ASN A 109 -10.15 -17.44 -7.10
C ASN A 109 -8.69 -17.01 -6.89
N VAL A 110 -7.77 -17.96 -6.98
CA VAL A 110 -6.34 -17.72 -6.87
C VAL A 110 -5.76 -17.64 -8.27
N TYR A 111 -5.07 -16.57 -8.56
CA TYR A 111 -4.42 -16.32 -9.85
C TYR A 111 -2.89 -16.37 -9.70
N PRO A 112 -2.13 -16.50 -10.81
CA PRO A 112 -0.68 -16.35 -10.76
C PRO A 112 -0.28 -15.01 -10.16
N THR A 113 0.71 -15.01 -9.28
CA THR A 113 1.23 -13.77 -8.69
C THR A 113 1.91 -12.93 -9.76
N ARG A 114 1.55 -11.66 -9.81
CA ARG A 114 2.15 -10.65 -10.69
C ARG A 114 2.82 -9.57 -9.85
N ARG A 115 3.96 -9.08 -10.30
CA ARG A 115 4.66 -7.94 -9.68
C ARG A 115 4.58 -6.74 -10.61
N SER A 116 3.34 -6.27 -10.82
CA SER A 116 2.99 -5.25 -11.82
C SER A 116 3.26 -3.81 -11.37
N ALA A 117 3.48 -3.57 -10.09
CA ALA A 117 3.69 -2.22 -9.56
C ALA A 117 4.92 -1.55 -10.18
N SER A 118 4.74 -0.34 -10.69
CA SER A 118 5.82 0.56 -11.11
C SER A 118 5.44 2.01 -10.84
N PHE A 119 6.45 2.86 -10.71
CA PHE A 119 6.29 4.29 -10.45
C PHE A 119 7.16 5.09 -11.43
N PRO A 120 6.88 6.40 -11.63
CA PRO A 120 7.76 7.27 -12.40
C PRO A 120 9.19 7.28 -11.83
N GLN A 121 10.20 7.38 -12.72
CA GLN A 121 11.60 7.34 -12.31
C GLN A 121 11.96 8.42 -11.29
N ALA A 122 11.36 9.62 -11.40
CA ALA A 122 11.56 10.70 -10.44
C ALA A 122 11.14 10.28 -9.02
N HIS A 123 10.00 9.57 -8.88
CA HIS A 123 9.55 9.05 -7.58
C HIS A 123 10.52 8.01 -6.99
N TYR A 124 11.09 7.14 -7.84
CA TYR A 124 12.13 6.21 -7.40
C TYR A 124 13.39 6.92 -6.92
N ASN A 125 13.85 7.94 -7.66
CA ASN A 125 15.04 8.70 -7.31
C ASN A 125 14.86 9.43 -5.97
N GLU A 126 13.69 10.02 -5.74
CA GLU A 126 13.35 10.68 -4.47
C GLU A 126 13.28 9.67 -3.31
N THR A 127 12.71 8.48 -3.53
CA THR A 127 12.66 7.40 -2.54
C THR A 127 14.07 6.95 -2.12
N ILE A 128 14.96 6.73 -3.07
CA ILE A 128 16.35 6.36 -2.77
C ILE A 128 17.06 7.49 -2.00
N ALA A 129 16.86 8.75 -2.39
CA ALA A 129 17.45 9.89 -1.70
C ALA A 129 16.93 10.07 -0.27
N ASN A 130 15.68 9.69 0.01
CA ASN A 130 15.09 9.77 1.34
C ASN A 130 15.74 8.79 2.33
N ALA A 131 16.21 7.63 1.87
CA ALA A 131 16.75 6.58 2.71
C ALA A 131 17.88 7.02 3.66
N SER A 132 18.60 8.12 3.30
CA SER A 132 19.69 8.68 4.12
C SER A 132 19.30 9.91 4.94
N LYS A 133 18.10 10.49 4.72
CA LYS A 133 17.76 11.79 5.30
C LYS A 133 16.38 11.89 5.95
N ALA A 134 15.40 11.09 5.50
CA ALA A 134 14.05 11.16 6.05
C ALA A 134 14.02 10.73 7.53
N LYS A 135 13.23 11.42 8.33
CA LYS A 135 13.08 11.16 9.76
C LYS A 135 11.62 11.40 10.17
N LEU A 136 11.16 10.67 11.17
CA LEU A 136 9.91 11.01 11.84
C LEU A 136 10.05 12.36 12.57
N ALA A 137 9.00 13.17 12.54
CA ALA A 137 8.89 14.35 13.38
C ALA A 137 8.84 13.94 14.87
N PRO A 138 9.15 14.83 15.82
CA PRO A 138 9.03 14.56 17.24
C PRO A 138 7.64 14.02 17.59
N GLY A 139 7.57 12.92 18.33
CA GLY A 139 6.32 12.23 18.66
C GLY A 139 5.71 11.40 17.52
N GLY A 140 6.34 11.36 16.33
CA GLY A 140 5.95 10.49 15.20
C GLY A 140 4.81 11.01 14.34
N ASN A 141 4.26 12.20 14.62
CA ASN A 141 3.14 12.76 13.85
C ASN A 141 3.61 13.68 12.72
N GLY A 142 4.44 13.16 11.85
CA GLY A 142 4.98 13.86 10.69
C GLY A 142 6.25 13.22 10.18
N VAL A 143 6.69 13.68 9.00
CA VAL A 143 7.95 13.30 8.36
C VAL A 143 8.74 14.54 8.00
N LEU A 144 10.03 14.53 8.31
CA LEU A 144 10.96 15.60 8.04
C LEU A 144 12.01 15.18 7.01
N ASN A 145 12.65 16.15 6.36
CA ASN A 145 13.75 15.97 5.42
C ASN A 145 13.40 15.09 4.21
N THR A 146 12.18 15.25 3.69
CA THR A 146 11.74 14.58 2.48
C THR A 146 11.12 15.59 1.51
N ASP A 147 11.31 15.38 0.21
CA ASP A 147 10.82 16.27 -0.85
C ASP A 147 9.76 15.62 -1.74
N GLY A 148 9.50 14.34 -1.53
CA GLY A 148 8.66 13.45 -2.35
C GLY A 148 9.19 12.02 -2.23
N GLY A 149 8.66 11.08 -3.03
CA GLY A 149 9.01 9.68 -2.92
C GLY A 149 8.45 9.00 -1.65
N VAL A 150 8.79 7.74 -1.43
CA VAL A 150 8.50 7.06 -0.17
C VAL A 150 9.55 7.49 0.86
N PRO A 151 9.15 7.96 2.05
CA PRO A 151 10.12 8.44 3.03
C PRO A 151 11.04 7.33 3.56
N PHE A 152 10.50 6.16 3.85
CA PHE A 152 11.20 5.06 4.51
C PHE A 152 11.12 3.79 3.66
N ALA A 153 11.96 3.68 2.61
CA ALA A 153 11.97 2.50 1.74
C ALA A 153 12.23 1.20 2.54
N ILE A 154 12.93 1.31 3.67
CA ILE A 154 13.19 0.24 4.62
C ILE A 154 12.70 0.72 5.99
N PRO A 155 11.38 0.58 6.29
CA PRO A 155 10.83 1.06 7.55
C PRO A 155 11.30 0.19 8.71
N GLU A 156 11.73 0.82 9.81
CA GLU A 156 12.21 0.16 11.02
C GLU A 156 11.08 -0.08 12.04
N ASN A 157 9.95 0.59 11.88
CA ASN A 157 8.83 0.52 12.82
C ASN A 157 7.48 0.79 12.13
N GLY A 158 6.39 0.57 12.87
CA GLY A 158 5.03 0.72 12.34
C GLY A 158 4.66 2.17 11.98
N LEU A 159 5.24 3.18 12.65
CA LEU A 159 5.00 4.59 12.30
C LEU A 159 5.61 4.94 10.95
N GLU A 160 6.82 4.48 10.68
CA GLU A 160 7.44 4.66 9.36
C GLU A 160 6.64 3.96 8.25
N ALA A 161 6.18 2.75 8.53
CA ALA A 161 5.35 2.00 7.57
C ALA A 161 4.01 2.71 7.28
N ILE A 162 3.34 3.27 8.27
CA ILE A 162 2.08 4.01 8.04
C ILE A 162 2.32 5.33 7.32
N TRP A 163 3.42 6.03 7.58
CA TRP A 163 3.78 7.23 6.84
C TRP A 163 4.09 6.94 5.37
N ASN A 164 4.71 5.80 5.05
CA ASN A 164 4.85 5.35 3.66
C ASN A 164 3.49 5.18 2.98
N HIS A 165 2.49 4.65 3.69
CA HIS A 165 1.13 4.54 3.17
C HIS A 165 0.46 5.91 2.97
N LEU A 166 0.61 6.82 3.94
CA LEU A 166 0.01 8.16 3.85
C LEU A 166 0.62 8.98 2.71
N LEU A 167 1.94 8.88 2.51
CA LEU A 167 2.70 9.62 1.50
C LEU A 167 2.91 8.84 0.18
N ARG A 168 2.17 7.76 -0.06
CA ARG A 168 2.26 7.00 -1.30
C ARG A 168 1.93 7.84 -2.52
N TYR A 169 2.59 7.58 -3.64
CA TYR A 169 2.29 8.23 -4.92
C TYR A 169 0.89 7.88 -5.41
N ARG A 170 0.13 8.89 -5.78
CA ARG A 170 -1.24 8.78 -6.31
C ARG A 170 -1.48 9.64 -7.55
N GLY A 171 -0.41 10.09 -8.22
CA GLY A 171 -0.48 11.07 -9.29
C GLY A 171 -0.41 12.51 -8.77
N ASP A 172 -0.67 13.46 -9.64
CA ASP A 172 -0.55 14.88 -9.36
C ASP A 172 -1.88 15.48 -8.89
N THR A 173 -2.93 15.24 -9.67
CA THR A 173 -4.31 15.64 -9.37
C THR A 173 -5.27 14.59 -9.89
N TYR A 174 -6.44 14.46 -9.30
CA TYR A 174 -7.54 13.73 -9.93
C TYR A 174 -8.90 14.21 -9.42
N ALA A 175 -9.91 14.03 -10.27
CA ALA A 175 -11.33 14.13 -9.92
C ALA A 175 -11.98 12.77 -10.10
N THR A 176 -12.93 12.43 -9.23
CA THR A 176 -13.66 11.16 -9.32
C THR A 176 -15.04 11.26 -8.70
N GLN A 177 -15.95 10.43 -9.21
CA GLN A 177 -17.26 10.21 -8.61
C GLN A 177 -17.28 8.83 -7.96
N TRP A 178 -17.83 8.75 -6.77
CA TRP A 178 -17.99 7.47 -6.11
C TRP A 178 -19.25 7.42 -5.24
N SER A 179 -19.61 6.24 -4.77
CA SER A 179 -20.78 6.06 -3.91
C SER A 179 -20.40 5.23 -2.69
N GLN A 180 -20.95 5.62 -1.55
CA GLN A 180 -20.89 4.86 -0.31
C GLN A 180 -22.27 4.31 0.00
N ALA A 181 -22.35 3.03 0.37
CA ALA A 181 -23.60 2.38 0.76
C ALA A 181 -23.44 1.72 2.14
N ALA A 182 -24.20 2.17 3.12
CA ALA A 182 -24.35 1.50 4.40
C ALA A 182 -25.43 0.42 4.26
N VAL A 183 -25.02 -0.85 4.26
CA VAL A 183 -25.93 -1.98 4.10
C VAL A 183 -26.57 -2.32 5.45
N THR A 184 -27.89 -2.41 5.49
CA THR A 184 -28.68 -2.83 6.66
C THR A 184 -28.76 -4.36 6.76
N ARG A 185 -29.28 -4.89 7.87
CA ARG A 185 -29.34 -6.35 8.11
C ARG A 185 -30.24 -7.09 7.12
N ASP A 186 -31.25 -6.43 6.57
CA ASP A 186 -32.16 -6.99 5.56
C ASP A 186 -31.58 -6.91 4.14
N GLY A 187 -30.37 -6.35 3.98
CA GLY A 187 -29.69 -6.18 2.69
C GLY A 187 -30.09 -4.91 1.92
N SER A 188 -30.99 -4.09 2.47
CA SER A 188 -31.30 -2.80 1.87
C SER A 188 -30.17 -1.79 2.09
N TYR A 189 -30.03 -0.80 1.21
CA TYR A 189 -29.07 0.30 1.35
C TYR A 189 -29.52 1.55 0.59
N THR A 190 -29.03 2.68 1.04
CA THR A 190 -29.19 3.96 0.33
C THR A 190 -27.80 4.46 -0.07
N PRO A 191 -27.49 4.60 -1.37
CA PRO A 191 -26.21 5.12 -1.80
C PRO A 191 -26.12 6.62 -1.52
N VAL A 192 -25.01 7.05 -0.91
CA VAL A 192 -24.60 8.46 -0.85
C VAL A 192 -23.56 8.66 -1.94
N ARG A 193 -23.81 9.60 -2.85
CA ARG A 193 -22.92 9.90 -3.97
C ARG A 193 -22.11 11.13 -3.68
N PHE A 194 -20.85 11.09 -4.12
CA PHE A 194 -19.87 12.14 -3.91
C PHE A 194 -19.13 12.46 -5.19
N GLU A 195 -18.74 13.70 -5.33
CA GLU A 195 -17.69 14.16 -6.22
C GLU A 195 -16.47 14.54 -5.40
N TYR A 196 -15.29 14.06 -5.80
CA TYR A 196 -14.03 14.31 -5.13
C TYR A 196 -13.03 14.94 -6.07
N GLU A 197 -12.31 15.92 -5.53
CA GLU A 197 -11.13 16.49 -6.17
C GLU A 197 -9.94 16.41 -5.22
N TYR A 198 -8.79 15.99 -5.75
CA TYR A 198 -7.53 15.99 -5.05
C TYR A 198 -6.49 16.79 -5.84
N ASP A 199 -5.76 17.66 -5.15
CA ASP A 199 -4.51 18.25 -5.58
C ASP A 199 -3.42 17.83 -4.60
N PHE A 200 -2.49 16.98 -5.07
CA PHE A 200 -1.39 16.51 -4.23
C PHE A 200 -0.28 17.55 -4.19
N GLY A 201 0.24 17.80 -2.98
CA GLY A 201 1.47 18.58 -2.78
C GLY A 201 2.67 17.66 -2.78
N TYR A 202 2.75 16.79 -1.77
CA TYR A 202 3.79 15.78 -1.66
C TYR A 202 3.71 14.79 -2.84
N GLY A 203 4.86 14.51 -3.48
CA GLY A 203 4.90 13.57 -4.59
C GLY A 203 4.34 14.06 -5.91
N ASN A 204 3.82 15.29 -6.00
CA ASN A 204 3.37 15.89 -7.25
C ASN A 204 4.57 16.16 -8.17
N LEU A 205 4.72 15.37 -9.24
CA LEU A 205 5.87 15.44 -10.13
C LEU A 205 5.78 16.56 -11.17
N SER A 206 4.61 17.20 -11.32
CA SER A 206 4.45 18.38 -12.17
C SER A 206 4.88 19.68 -11.49
N LYS A 207 5.09 19.65 -10.16
CA LYS A 207 5.59 20.78 -9.35
C LYS A 207 7.08 20.62 -9.03
N SER A 208 7.82 21.72 -9.03
CA SER A 208 9.19 21.74 -8.51
C SER A 208 9.21 21.42 -7.01
N LYS A 209 10.40 21.05 -6.49
CA LYS A 209 10.53 20.80 -5.04
C LYS A 209 10.21 22.04 -4.19
N ALA A 210 10.55 23.24 -4.66
CA ALA A 210 10.25 24.48 -3.97
C ALA A 210 8.73 24.74 -3.89
N GLU A 211 7.99 24.50 -4.98
CA GLU A 211 6.53 24.60 -4.99
C GLU A 211 5.87 23.56 -4.07
N ARG A 212 6.38 22.33 -4.06
CA ARG A 212 5.89 21.28 -3.14
C ARG A 212 6.16 21.62 -1.67
N ALA A 213 7.31 22.22 -1.38
CA ALA A 213 7.68 22.64 -0.03
C ALA A 213 6.75 23.73 0.54
N GLY A 214 6.05 24.50 -0.31
CA GLY A 214 5.00 25.42 0.10
C GLY A 214 5.40 26.46 1.13
N GLY A 215 6.67 26.92 1.11
CA GLY A 215 7.21 27.86 2.10
C GLY A 215 7.37 27.27 3.51
N GLY A 216 7.45 25.95 3.64
CA GLY A 216 7.58 25.24 4.91
C GLY A 216 6.30 24.51 5.38
N GLU A 217 5.19 24.73 4.70
CA GLU A 217 3.92 24.02 4.95
C GLU A 217 3.66 22.98 3.84
N MET A 218 4.53 21.98 3.69
CA MET A 218 4.35 20.94 2.68
C MET A 218 3.06 20.17 2.91
N LYS A 219 2.17 20.22 1.93
CA LYS A 219 0.89 19.51 1.98
C LYS A 219 1.04 18.09 1.43
N ILE A 220 0.35 17.15 2.05
CA ILE A 220 0.11 15.83 1.45
C ILE A 220 -0.87 16.02 0.30
N PHE A 221 -1.99 16.71 0.57
CA PHE A 221 -3.03 17.04 -0.42
C PHE A 221 -3.92 18.19 0.04
N ASN A 222 -4.57 18.82 -0.94
CA ASN A 222 -5.84 19.49 -0.78
C ASN A 222 -6.95 18.54 -1.26
N PHE A 223 -8.02 18.41 -0.52
CA PHE A 223 -9.14 17.52 -0.80
C PHE A 223 -10.45 18.30 -0.73
N LEU A 224 -11.23 18.24 -1.79
CA LEU A 224 -12.58 18.76 -1.85
C LEU A 224 -13.55 17.61 -2.09
N GLN A 225 -14.61 17.54 -1.30
CA GLN A 225 -15.71 16.61 -1.47
C GLN A 225 -17.01 17.36 -1.51
N GLU A 226 -17.88 17.01 -2.46
CA GLU A 226 -19.26 17.45 -2.49
C GLU A 226 -20.20 16.24 -2.47
N VAL A 227 -21.25 16.29 -1.65
CA VAL A 227 -22.33 15.29 -1.66
C VAL A 227 -23.32 15.65 -2.74
N THR A 228 -23.54 14.78 -3.73
CA THR A 228 -24.44 15.04 -4.86
C THR A 228 -25.78 14.28 -4.76
N ALA A 229 -25.84 13.24 -3.93
CA ALA A 229 -27.09 12.49 -3.66
C ALA A 229 -27.00 11.76 -2.30
N PRO A 230 -28.15 11.45 -1.65
CA PRO A 230 -29.52 11.83 -1.99
C PRO A 230 -29.80 13.31 -1.73
N ALA A 231 -30.89 13.82 -2.26
CA ALA A 231 -31.25 15.27 -2.19
C ALA A 231 -31.20 15.86 -0.78
N ARG A 232 -31.54 15.09 0.26
CA ARG A 232 -31.48 15.56 1.67
C ARG A 232 -30.07 15.82 2.20
N LEU A 233 -29.04 15.35 1.52
CA LEU A 233 -27.61 15.49 1.88
C LEU A 233 -26.85 16.30 0.82
N ALA A 234 -27.42 16.46 -0.37
CA ALA A 234 -26.77 17.16 -1.48
C ALA A 234 -26.40 18.59 -1.11
N GLY A 235 -25.25 19.06 -1.59
CA GLY A 235 -24.72 20.40 -1.31
C GLY A 235 -23.84 20.47 -0.05
N GLN A 236 -23.70 19.38 0.71
CA GLN A 236 -22.68 19.34 1.78
C GLN A 236 -21.28 19.27 1.16
N ILE A 237 -20.43 20.19 1.58
CA ILE A 237 -19.05 20.29 1.09
C ILE A 237 -18.08 20.09 2.26
N LEU A 238 -17.01 19.32 2.01
CA LEU A 238 -15.87 19.16 2.90
C LEU A 238 -14.60 19.57 2.16
N LEU A 239 -13.88 20.55 2.70
CA LEU A 239 -12.54 20.93 2.25
C LEU A 239 -11.52 20.52 3.32
N VAL A 240 -10.44 19.83 2.91
CA VAL A 240 -9.36 19.42 3.82
C VAL A 240 -8.01 19.81 3.23
N HIS A 241 -7.18 20.43 4.05
CA HIS A 241 -5.74 20.57 3.81
C HIS A 241 -5.00 19.64 4.77
N GLU A 242 -4.27 18.68 4.22
CA GLU A 242 -3.48 17.71 4.99
C GLU A 242 -1.99 18.01 4.82
N PHE A 243 -1.23 17.98 5.92
CA PHE A 243 0.18 18.39 5.92
C PHE A 243 1.10 17.22 6.27
N VAL A 244 2.34 17.28 5.77
CA VAL A 244 3.37 16.25 6.02
C VAL A 244 3.91 16.33 7.44
N ASP A 245 4.15 17.54 7.97
CA ASP A 245 4.49 17.77 9.37
C ASP A 245 3.25 18.25 10.13
N GLN A 246 2.53 17.30 10.72
CA GLN A 246 1.31 17.58 11.48
C GLN A 246 1.60 18.07 12.91
N VAL A 247 2.86 18.07 13.34
CA VAL A 247 3.28 18.66 14.62
C VAL A 247 3.29 20.18 14.52
N SER A 248 3.95 20.71 13.48
CA SER A 248 4.06 22.15 13.25
C SER A 248 2.83 22.73 12.56
N THR A 249 2.20 21.97 11.67
CA THR A 249 1.05 22.41 10.88
C THR A 249 -0.04 21.34 10.90
N PRO A 250 -0.97 21.39 11.86
CA PRO A 250 -2.08 20.44 11.96
C PRO A 250 -3.01 20.52 10.75
N ARG A 251 -3.73 19.41 10.49
CA ARG A 251 -4.82 19.36 9.50
C ARG A 251 -5.79 20.54 9.67
N ARG A 252 -6.16 21.16 8.55
CA ARG A 252 -7.23 22.16 8.51
C ARG A 252 -8.40 21.57 7.72
N ALA A 253 -9.61 21.65 8.27
CA ALA A 253 -10.83 21.12 7.65
C ALA A 253 -12.00 22.08 7.85
N TRP A 254 -12.81 22.23 6.80
CA TRP A 254 -14.00 23.06 6.78
C TRP A 254 -15.17 22.28 6.18
N THR A 255 -16.35 22.48 6.75
CA THR A 255 -17.61 21.94 6.24
C THR A 255 -18.58 23.10 5.93
N TYR A 256 -19.30 22.95 4.84
CA TYR A 256 -20.28 23.92 4.37
C TYR A 256 -21.61 23.24 4.11
#